data_ecc3d87854984e06863b9f6f7b2567d5
#
_entry.id   ecc3d87854984e06863b9f6f7b2567d5
#
_cell.length_a   1.000
_cell.length_b   1.000
_cell.length_c   1.000
_cell.angle_alpha   90.00
_cell.angle_beta   90.00
_cell.angle_gamma   90.00
#
_symmetry.space_group_name_H-M   'P 1'
#
loop_
_entity.id
_entity.type
_entity.pdbx_description
1 polymer ?
#
loop_
_entity_poly.entity_id
_entity_poly.type
_entity_poly.pdbx_seq_one_letter_code
_entity_poly.pdbx_strand_id
1 'polypeptide(L)'
;SEVLDGGCGTGRIGGYLARQGHDVLGMDIYPILIDYAREEHPDVRWEVGDLSHDEIPDNGFDFAISAGNVMGFLEPEGREGALRNIFNALEPGGRFLVGFGEGRGWTFEEFFNLVEKVGFRIDFKFSSWDLNTYSANSTFLVAVLSRPGSSLLG
;
A
#
# COMPACT_ATOMS: atom_id res chain seq x y z
N SER A 1 2.59 -4.87 15.30
CA SER A 1 1.60 -4.78 14.21
C SER A 1 1.96 -5.74 13.09
N GLU A 2 0.97 -6.23 12.41
CA GLU A 2 1.14 -7.01 11.19
C GLU A 2 1.04 -6.07 9.99
N VAL A 3 2.11 -5.98 9.23
CA VAL A 3 2.29 -4.97 8.18
C VAL A 3 2.47 -5.63 6.83
N LEU A 4 1.73 -5.15 5.84
CA LEU A 4 1.92 -5.48 4.43
C LEU A 4 2.69 -4.34 3.75
N ASP A 5 3.86 -4.65 3.19
CA ASP A 5 4.62 -3.71 2.37
C ASP A 5 4.40 -4.06 0.89
N GLY A 6 3.45 -3.38 0.27
CA GLY A 6 3.05 -3.64 -1.10
C GLY A 6 3.92 -2.87 -2.09
N GLY A 7 4.65 -3.61 -2.95
CA GLY A 7 5.66 -3.03 -3.81
C GLY A 7 6.91 -2.70 -3.01
N CYS A 8 7.41 -3.66 -2.26
CA CYS A 8 8.45 -3.45 -1.25
C CYS A 8 9.85 -3.15 -1.83
N GLY A 9 10.07 -3.40 -3.12
CA GLY A 9 11.39 -3.24 -3.74
C GLY A 9 12.45 -4.08 -3.02
N THR A 10 13.56 -3.45 -2.65
CA THR A 10 14.66 -4.12 -1.95
C THR A 10 14.44 -4.25 -0.44
N GLY A 11 13.26 -3.86 0.05
CA GLY A 11 12.87 -4.12 1.43
C GLY A 11 13.30 -3.08 2.46
N ARG A 12 13.67 -1.87 2.04
CA ARG A 12 14.17 -0.83 2.97
C ARG A 12 13.15 -0.47 4.05
N ILE A 13 11.92 -0.23 3.66
CA ILE A 13 10.86 0.16 4.59
C ILE A 13 10.42 -1.04 5.43
N GLY A 14 10.12 -2.17 4.77
CA GLY A 14 9.72 -3.38 5.48
C GLY A 14 10.78 -3.89 6.42
N GLY A 15 12.05 -3.85 6.01
CA GLY A 15 13.15 -4.22 6.88
C GLY A 15 13.29 -3.32 8.10
N TYR A 16 13.12 -2.02 7.90
CA TYR A 16 13.12 -1.07 9.02
C TYR A 16 11.99 -1.37 10.01
N LEU A 17 10.77 -1.57 9.50
CA LEU A 17 9.61 -1.86 10.34
C LEU A 17 9.79 -3.16 11.11
N ALA A 18 10.37 -4.18 10.47
CA ALA A 18 10.66 -5.44 11.14
C ALA A 18 11.64 -5.26 12.31
N ARG A 19 12.67 -4.42 12.13
CA ARG A 19 13.61 -4.11 13.21
C ARG A 19 12.95 -3.35 14.35
N GLN A 20 11.85 -2.65 14.09
CA GLN A 20 11.05 -2.00 15.14
C GLN A 20 10.06 -2.93 15.81
N GLY A 21 10.09 -4.22 15.50
CA GLY A 21 9.25 -5.22 16.15
C GLY A 21 7.94 -5.55 15.45
N HIS A 22 7.74 -5.04 14.24
CA HIS A 22 6.54 -5.35 13.45
C HIS A 22 6.73 -6.66 12.68
N ASP A 23 5.65 -7.37 12.47
CA ASP A 23 5.62 -8.58 11.65
C ASP A 23 5.27 -8.18 10.22
N VAL A 24 6.23 -8.32 9.30
CA VAL A 24 6.16 -7.73 7.96
C VAL A 24 6.09 -8.82 6.90
N LEU A 25 5.15 -8.67 5.97
CA LEU A 25 5.15 -9.35 4.68
C LEU A 25 5.42 -8.31 3.59
N GLY A 26 6.50 -8.46 2.84
CA GLY A 26 6.78 -7.62 1.69
C GLY A 26 6.47 -8.36 0.40
N MET A 27 5.86 -7.66 -0.55
CA MET A 27 5.55 -8.20 -1.88
C MET A 27 6.05 -7.27 -2.97
N ASP A 28 6.59 -7.84 -4.03
CA ASP A 28 6.98 -7.10 -5.22
C ASP A 28 6.86 -8.01 -6.44
N ILE A 29 6.56 -7.41 -7.59
CA ILE A 29 6.41 -8.14 -8.84
C ILE A 29 7.77 -8.59 -9.41
N TYR A 30 8.86 -7.95 -9.00
CA TYR A 30 10.19 -8.20 -9.55
C TYR A 30 10.98 -9.17 -8.68
N PRO A 31 11.25 -10.42 -9.17
CA PRO A 31 12.00 -11.40 -8.40
C PRO A 31 13.38 -10.95 -7.97
N ILE A 32 14.06 -10.16 -8.81
CA ILE A 32 15.41 -9.69 -8.48
C ILE A 32 15.40 -8.77 -7.25
N LEU A 33 14.37 -7.94 -7.09
CA LEU A 33 14.25 -7.07 -5.93
C LEU A 33 13.94 -7.88 -4.67
N ILE A 34 13.11 -8.90 -4.80
CA ILE A 34 12.81 -9.82 -3.69
C ILE A 34 14.06 -10.60 -3.26
N ASP A 35 14.90 -11.01 -4.21
CA ASP A 35 16.17 -11.68 -3.88
C ASP A 35 17.07 -10.77 -3.05
N TYR A 36 17.16 -9.48 -3.41
CA TYR A 36 17.88 -8.48 -2.62
C TYR A 36 17.28 -8.31 -1.22
N ALA A 37 15.97 -8.24 -1.13
CA ALA A 37 15.28 -8.10 0.16
C ALA A 37 15.57 -9.29 1.07
N ARG A 38 15.53 -10.51 0.52
CA ARG A 38 15.84 -11.72 1.28
C ARG A 38 17.29 -11.77 1.75
N GLU A 39 18.20 -11.24 0.95
CA GLU A 39 19.62 -11.19 1.31
C GLU A 39 19.88 -10.16 2.40
N GLU A 40 19.31 -8.97 2.27
CA GLU A 40 19.51 -7.87 3.22
C GLU A 40 18.71 -8.03 4.52
N HIS A 41 17.56 -8.67 4.46
CA HIS A 41 16.63 -8.84 5.58
C HIS A 41 16.10 -10.27 5.64
N PRO A 42 16.97 -11.27 5.97
CA PRO A 42 16.60 -12.69 5.88
C PRO A 42 15.53 -13.13 6.87
N ASP A 43 15.31 -12.36 7.92
CA ASP A 43 14.30 -12.70 8.95
C ASP A 43 12.89 -12.19 8.62
N VAL A 44 12.74 -11.49 7.50
CA VAL A 44 11.47 -10.93 7.06
C VAL A 44 10.90 -11.80 5.96
N ARG A 45 9.58 -11.90 5.90
CA ARG A 45 8.90 -12.65 4.85
C ARG A 45 8.76 -11.79 3.60
N TRP A 46 9.38 -12.24 2.51
CA TRP A 46 9.32 -11.58 1.20
C TRP A 46 8.74 -12.54 0.17
N GLU A 47 7.77 -12.04 -0.62
CA GLU A 47 7.11 -12.84 -1.64
C GLU A 47 7.08 -12.12 -2.97
N VAL A 48 7.36 -12.85 -4.06
CA VAL A 48 7.12 -12.34 -5.41
C VAL A 48 5.63 -12.42 -5.68
N GLY A 49 5.03 -11.33 -6.11
CA GLY A 49 3.62 -11.32 -6.45
C GLY A 49 3.19 -10.02 -7.09
N ASP A 50 2.11 -10.10 -7.88
CA ASP A 50 1.49 -8.97 -8.53
C ASP A 50 0.26 -8.56 -7.71
N LEU A 51 0.31 -7.38 -7.10
CA LEU A 51 -0.79 -6.87 -6.29
C LEU A 51 -2.12 -6.80 -7.05
N SER A 52 -2.06 -6.63 -8.37
CA SER A 52 -3.27 -6.52 -9.21
C SER A 52 -3.96 -7.85 -9.47
N HIS A 53 -3.21 -8.94 -9.56
CA HIS A 53 -3.69 -10.22 -10.05
C HIS A 53 -3.54 -11.37 -9.06
N ASP A 54 -2.54 -11.30 -8.18
CA ASP A 54 -2.26 -12.36 -7.22
C ASP A 54 -2.96 -12.09 -5.90
N GLU A 55 -3.50 -13.13 -5.32
CA GLU A 55 -4.05 -13.04 -3.97
C GLU A 55 -2.89 -12.82 -2.98
N ILE A 56 -3.10 -11.91 -2.04
CA ILE A 56 -2.11 -11.70 -0.98
C ILE A 56 -2.14 -12.93 -0.07
N PRO A 57 -0.97 -13.57 0.18
CA PRO A 57 -0.93 -14.88 0.81
C PRO A 57 -1.33 -14.93 2.29
N ASP A 58 -1.69 -13.77 2.86
CA ASP A 58 -2.14 -13.70 4.24
C ASP A 58 -3.21 -12.62 4.36
N ASN A 59 -3.85 -12.52 5.51
CA ASN A 59 -4.83 -11.48 5.81
C ASN A 59 -4.72 -11.07 7.29
N GLY A 60 -5.57 -10.14 7.70
CA GLY A 60 -5.53 -9.67 9.09
C GLY A 60 -4.43 -8.66 9.35
N PHE A 61 -3.89 -8.04 8.30
CA PHE A 61 -2.94 -6.95 8.47
C PHE A 61 -3.66 -5.75 9.10
N ASP A 62 -3.04 -5.14 10.09
CA ASP A 62 -3.56 -3.91 10.68
C ASP A 62 -2.99 -2.67 10.03
N PHE A 63 -1.97 -2.85 9.18
CA PHE A 63 -1.35 -1.75 8.46
C PHE A 63 -0.82 -2.23 7.12
N ALA A 64 -1.02 -1.45 6.07
CA ALA A 64 -0.40 -1.67 4.77
C ALA A 64 0.27 -0.37 4.33
N ILE A 65 1.39 -0.50 3.62
CA ILE A 65 2.10 0.64 3.08
C ILE A 65 2.49 0.36 1.63
N SER A 66 2.36 1.35 0.77
CA SER A 66 2.86 1.32 -0.60
C SER A 66 3.54 2.66 -0.88
N ALA A 67 4.84 2.68 -0.69
CA ALA A 67 5.69 3.83 -0.98
C ALA A 67 6.36 3.65 -2.34
N GLY A 68 7.18 4.58 -2.77
CA GLY A 68 7.98 4.42 -3.98
C GLY A 68 7.23 4.41 -5.29
N ASN A 69 6.10 5.10 -5.37
CA ASN A 69 5.31 5.27 -6.61
C ASN A 69 4.67 3.98 -7.18
N VAL A 70 4.59 2.91 -6.39
CA VAL A 70 4.05 1.64 -6.87
C VAL A 70 2.66 1.81 -7.50
N MET A 71 1.79 2.56 -6.83
CA MET A 71 0.44 2.80 -7.33
C MET A 71 0.46 3.56 -8.65
N GLY A 72 1.39 4.49 -8.84
CA GLY A 72 1.52 5.23 -10.09
C GLY A 72 1.92 4.40 -11.29
N PHE A 73 2.53 3.23 -11.07
CA PHE A 73 2.99 2.33 -12.13
C PHE A 73 1.98 1.24 -12.50
N LEU A 74 0.86 1.15 -11.77
CA LEU A 74 -0.13 0.12 -12.08
C LEU A 74 -0.80 0.38 -13.43
N GLU A 75 -0.96 -0.69 -14.21
CA GLU A 75 -1.77 -0.63 -15.42
C GLU A 75 -3.23 -0.31 -15.05
N PRO A 76 -3.96 0.47 -15.89
CA PRO A 76 -5.34 0.83 -15.57
C PRO A 76 -6.24 -0.35 -15.20
N GLU A 77 -6.10 -1.48 -15.90
CA GLU A 77 -6.91 -2.67 -15.68
C GLU A 77 -6.62 -3.34 -14.34
N GLY A 78 -5.45 -3.11 -13.77
CA GLY A 78 -5.03 -3.72 -12.52
C GLY A 78 -5.28 -2.87 -11.27
N ARG A 79 -5.67 -1.62 -11.44
CA ARG A 79 -5.79 -0.67 -10.33
C ARG A 79 -6.84 -1.09 -9.30
N GLU A 80 -8.02 -1.43 -9.77
CA GLU A 80 -9.08 -1.85 -8.86
C GLU A 80 -8.74 -3.17 -8.17
N GLY A 81 -8.17 -4.13 -8.91
CA GLY A 81 -7.75 -5.42 -8.34
C GLY A 81 -6.72 -5.25 -7.23
N ALA A 82 -5.72 -4.39 -7.45
CA ALA A 82 -4.71 -4.12 -6.43
C ALA A 82 -5.32 -3.52 -5.16
N LEU A 83 -6.20 -2.54 -5.32
CA LEU A 83 -6.86 -1.89 -4.18
C LEU A 83 -7.78 -2.86 -3.43
N ARG A 84 -8.52 -3.71 -4.16
CA ARG A 84 -9.36 -4.72 -3.53
C ARG A 84 -8.56 -5.77 -2.78
N ASN A 85 -7.44 -6.22 -3.35
CA ASN A 85 -6.58 -7.18 -2.69
C ASN A 85 -6.00 -6.64 -1.38
N ILE A 86 -5.56 -5.38 -1.39
CA ILE A 86 -5.07 -4.73 -0.18
C ILE A 86 -6.19 -4.54 0.83
N PHE A 87 -7.35 -4.08 0.38
CA PHE A 87 -8.53 -3.92 1.24
C PHE A 87 -8.89 -5.22 1.95
N ASN A 88 -8.93 -6.31 1.19
CA ASN A 88 -9.32 -7.62 1.73
C ASN A 88 -8.25 -8.22 2.65
N ALA A 89 -6.99 -7.84 2.47
CA ALA A 89 -5.90 -8.29 3.33
C ALA A 89 -5.87 -7.55 4.68
N LEU A 90 -6.42 -6.33 4.72
CA LEU A 90 -6.52 -5.57 5.97
C LEU A 90 -7.65 -6.10 6.84
N GLU A 91 -7.45 -6.10 8.14
CA GLU A 91 -8.55 -6.32 9.07
C GLU A 91 -9.47 -5.09 9.11
N PRO A 92 -10.73 -5.25 9.57
CA PRO A 92 -11.59 -4.10 9.84
C PRO A 92 -10.90 -3.11 10.79
N GLY A 93 -10.88 -1.83 10.41
CA GLY A 93 -10.13 -0.81 11.13
C GLY A 93 -8.68 -0.67 10.71
N GLY A 94 -8.19 -1.53 9.85
CA GLY A 94 -6.83 -1.46 9.33
C GLY A 94 -6.61 -0.24 8.44
N ARG A 95 -5.37 0.20 8.33
CA ARG A 95 -5.01 1.42 7.60
C ARG A 95 -4.06 1.13 6.45
N PHE A 96 -4.21 1.91 5.39
CA PHE A 96 -3.34 1.84 4.23
C PHE A 96 -2.73 3.21 3.96
N LEU A 97 -1.40 3.27 4.04
CA LEU A 97 -0.62 4.47 3.74
C LEU A 97 -0.05 4.32 2.33
N VAL A 98 -0.40 5.22 1.45
CA VAL A 98 0.00 5.13 0.04
C VAL A 98 0.51 6.48 -0.46
N GLY A 99 1.59 6.45 -1.25
CA GLY A 99 2.14 7.64 -1.87
C GLY A 99 2.49 7.40 -3.32
N PHE A 100 2.13 8.33 -4.20
CA PHE A 100 2.56 8.32 -5.58
C PHE A 100 2.51 9.72 -6.19
N GLY A 101 3.30 9.90 -7.25
CA GLY A 101 3.37 11.14 -7.99
C GLY A 101 2.42 11.16 -9.18
N GLU A 102 2.05 12.36 -9.59
CA GLU A 102 1.31 12.64 -10.80
C GLU A 102 2.13 12.32 -12.05
N GLY A 103 1.46 12.21 -13.20
CA GLY A 103 2.14 12.12 -14.49
C GLY A 103 2.27 10.72 -15.07
N ARG A 104 1.67 9.71 -14.43
CA ARG A 104 1.71 8.33 -14.89
C ARG A 104 0.36 7.80 -15.37
N GLY A 105 -0.55 8.71 -15.70
CA GLY A 105 -1.86 8.36 -16.24
C GLY A 105 -2.92 8.04 -15.21
N TRP A 106 -2.61 8.06 -13.94
CA TRP A 106 -3.59 7.92 -12.85
C TRP A 106 -3.67 9.22 -12.09
N THR A 107 -4.77 9.96 -12.28
CA THR A 107 -4.97 11.22 -11.57
C THR A 107 -5.33 10.94 -10.11
N PHE A 108 -5.05 11.90 -9.25
CA PHE A 108 -5.42 11.77 -7.84
C PHE A 108 -6.93 11.70 -7.66
N GLU A 109 -7.69 12.42 -8.47
CA GLU A 109 -9.15 12.38 -8.45
C GLU A 109 -9.68 10.97 -8.77
N GLU A 110 -9.15 10.36 -9.83
CA GLU A 110 -9.49 8.97 -10.20
C GLU A 110 -9.11 7.99 -9.08
N PHE A 111 -7.96 8.21 -8.45
CA PHE A 111 -7.52 7.41 -7.31
C PHE A 111 -8.52 7.52 -6.15
N PHE A 112 -8.91 8.73 -5.78
CA PHE A 112 -9.87 8.95 -4.69
C PHE A 112 -11.21 8.27 -4.98
N ASN A 113 -11.71 8.41 -6.19
CA ASN A 113 -12.97 7.79 -6.59
C ASN A 113 -12.87 6.26 -6.52
N LEU A 114 -11.77 5.69 -6.94
CA LEU A 114 -11.59 4.25 -6.95
C LEU A 114 -11.42 3.67 -5.54
N VAL A 115 -10.66 4.33 -4.67
CA VAL A 115 -10.50 3.85 -3.29
C VAL A 115 -11.83 3.88 -2.54
N GLU A 116 -12.65 4.90 -2.77
CA GLU A 116 -14.00 4.96 -2.18
C GLU A 116 -14.92 3.89 -2.75
N LYS A 117 -14.84 3.63 -4.06
CA LYS A 117 -15.59 2.55 -4.70
C LYS A 117 -15.26 1.18 -4.11
N VAL A 118 -13.98 0.93 -3.82
CA VAL A 118 -13.52 -0.32 -3.20
C VAL A 118 -14.01 -0.46 -1.77
N GLY A 119 -14.20 0.64 -1.07
CA GLY A 119 -14.73 0.65 0.29
C GLY A 119 -13.83 1.36 1.31
N PHE A 120 -12.68 1.88 0.90
CA PHE A 120 -11.82 2.64 1.79
C PHE A 120 -12.44 3.97 2.18
N ARG A 121 -12.17 4.40 3.40
CA ARG A 121 -12.38 5.77 3.83
C ARG A 121 -11.07 6.54 3.70
N ILE A 122 -11.14 7.75 3.15
CA ILE A 122 -9.98 8.63 3.05
C ILE A 122 -9.90 9.45 4.32
N ASP A 123 -8.93 9.15 5.18
CA ASP A 123 -8.79 9.82 6.46
C ASP A 123 -7.98 11.10 6.35
N PHE A 124 -6.85 11.07 5.62
CA PHE A 124 -5.97 12.22 5.45
C PHE A 124 -5.33 12.22 4.07
N LYS A 125 -5.02 13.43 3.58
CA LYS A 125 -4.30 13.67 2.34
C LYS A 125 -3.18 14.65 2.59
N PHE A 126 -1.98 14.32 2.12
CA PHE A 126 -0.82 15.20 2.23
C PHE A 126 -0.15 15.28 0.86
N SER A 127 0.68 16.31 0.64
CA SER A 127 1.41 16.50 -0.62
C SER A 127 2.83 15.92 -0.58
N SER A 128 3.26 15.42 0.55
CA SER A 128 4.61 14.85 0.73
C SER A 128 4.64 13.92 1.92
N TRP A 129 5.72 13.12 2.00
CA TRP A 129 5.98 12.28 3.17
C TRP A 129 6.31 13.10 4.43
N ASP A 130 6.62 14.40 4.27
CA ASP A 130 6.79 15.33 5.38
C ASP A 130 5.46 15.89 5.88
N LEU A 131 4.34 15.39 5.37
CA LEU A 131 2.98 15.74 5.77
C LEU A 131 2.61 17.19 5.47
N ASN A 132 3.12 17.72 4.36
CA ASN A 132 2.69 19.04 3.88
C ASN A 132 1.24 18.97 3.38
N THR A 133 0.52 20.07 3.51
CA THR A 133 -0.89 20.15 3.13
C THR A 133 -1.09 19.82 1.65
N TYR A 134 -2.05 18.95 1.37
CA TYR A 134 -2.47 18.63 0.00
C TYR A 134 -3.34 19.76 -0.56
N SER A 135 -3.15 20.07 -1.84
CA SER A 135 -3.98 21.01 -2.58
C SER A 135 -4.21 20.51 -4.01
N ALA A 136 -5.09 21.19 -4.74
CA ALA A 136 -5.35 20.85 -6.15
C ALA A 136 -4.12 20.99 -7.04
N ASN A 137 -3.12 21.76 -6.64
CA ASN A 137 -1.88 21.96 -7.37
C ASN A 137 -0.76 21.00 -6.97
N SER A 138 -1.01 20.09 -6.05
CA SER A 138 -0.01 19.13 -5.58
C SER A 138 0.35 18.17 -6.69
N THR A 139 1.65 17.87 -6.84
CA THR A 139 2.18 16.93 -7.82
C THR A 139 2.48 15.56 -7.21
N PHE A 140 2.38 15.45 -5.91
CA PHE A 140 2.56 14.22 -5.16
C PHE A 140 1.44 14.09 -4.13
N LEU A 141 1.01 12.86 -3.88
CA LEU A 141 -0.03 12.54 -2.92
C LEU A 141 0.48 11.52 -1.92
N VAL A 142 0.27 11.78 -0.63
CA VAL A 142 0.35 10.77 0.41
C VAL A 142 -1.04 10.70 1.04
N ALA A 143 -1.69 9.56 0.92
CA ALA A 143 -3.03 9.35 1.45
C ALA A 143 -3.00 8.34 2.59
N VAL A 144 -3.73 8.64 3.63
CA VAL A 144 -4.01 7.71 4.72
C VAL A 144 -5.44 7.24 4.57
N LEU A 145 -5.60 5.97 4.26
CA LEU A 145 -6.88 5.33 4.05
C LEU A 145 -7.15 4.35 5.18
N SER A 146 -8.42 4.01 5.39
CA SER A 146 -8.76 2.96 6.33
C SER A 146 -9.84 2.05 5.76
N ARG A 147 -9.76 0.77 6.13
CA ARG A 147 -10.88 -0.15 5.98
C ARG A 147 -11.81 0.10 7.14
N PRO A 148 -13.06 0.53 6.92
CA PRO A 148 -13.99 0.79 8.03
C PRO A 148 -14.15 -0.42 8.92
N GLY A 149 -14.27 -0.21 10.20
CA GLY A 149 -14.54 -1.27 11.15
C GLY A 149 -15.93 -1.84 10.97
N SER A 150 -16.20 -2.95 11.66
CA SER A 150 -17.52 -3.53 11.64
C SER A 150 -18.54 -2.52 12.17
N SER A 151 -19.58 -2.28 11.39
CA SER A 151 -20.60 -1.28 11.72
C SER A 151 -21.76 -1.92 12.45
N LEU A 152 -21.47 -2.67 13.49
CA LEU A 152 -22.51 -3.37 14.27
C LEU A 152 -23.48 -2.43 14.94
N LEU A 153 -23.07 -1.23 15.21
CA LEU A 153 -23.87 -0.26 15.92
C LEU A 153 -24.38 0.86 15.05
N GLY A 154 -24.14 0.69 13.81
CA GLY A 154 -24.61 1.74 12.94
C GLY A 154 -24.23 1.70 11.72
#